data_3a6af1ed5838dd601acf1bdc28070f4f
#
_entry.id   3a6af1ed5838dd601acf1bdc28070f4f
#
_cell.length_a   1.000
_cell.length_b   1.000
_cell.length_c   1.000
_cell.angle_alpha   90.00
_cell.angle_beta   90.00
_cell.angle_gamma   90.00
#
_symmetry.space_group_name_H-M   'P 1'
#
loop_
_entity.id
_entity.type
_entity.pdbx_description
1 polymer ?
#
loop_
_entity_poly.entity_id
_entity_poly.type
_entity_poly.pdbx_seq_one_letter_code
_entity_poly.pdbx_strand_id
1 'polypeptide(L)'
;MKKLESSLKNMALALTGFSVIAGGLLGWVNNVTAEPIAQANAKILSDAIAVVVPGFDNNPAEAPESVEVEGVSYKIYKATKGGEFIGAAVESSSMGFGGELKVLVGFDPEGKIIDYSLLSHSETPGLGSKAAEWFKKGAKGDITGKNPGEKALTVSKDGGDVDAITASTITSRAFLVAVNKAFEAYKNQSANNETK
;
A
#
# COMPACT_ATOMS: atom_id res chain seq x y z
N MET A 1 -17.97 -49.74 -18.55
CA MET A 1 -17.50 -49.07 -17.32
C MET A 1 -18.44 -49.41 -16.19
N LYS A 2 -17.97 -50.07 -15.10
CA LYS A 2 -18.80 -50.33 -13.91
C LYS A 2 -19.17 -48.97 -13.30
N LYS A 3 -20.49 -48.66 -13.24
CA LYS A 3 -20.99 -47.52 -12.47
C LYS A 3 -20.63 -47.75 -11.01
N LEU A 4 -19.88 -46.83 -10.40
CA LEU A 4 -19.67 -46.81 -8.96
C LEU A 4 -21.03 -46.61 -8.27
N GLU A 5 -21.45 -47.54 -7.44
CA GLU A 5 -22.67 -47.39 -6.66
C GLU A 5 -22.52 -46.19 -5.71
N SER A 6 -23.56 -45.38 -5.62
CA SER A 6 -23.61 -44.23 -4.74
C SER A 6 -23.83 -44.64 -3.30
N SER A 7 -22.77 -45.24 -2.71
CA SER A 7 -22.71 -45.50 -1.29
C SER A 7 -22.10 -44.31 -0.55
N LEU A 8 -22.57 -44.03 0.67
CA LEU A 8 -22.00 -42.99 1.54
C LEU A 8 -20.48 -43.11 1.67
N LYS A 9 -19.94 -44.31 1.73
CA LYS A 9 -18.49 -44.57 1.77
C LYS A 9 -17.77 -44.14 0.51
N ASN A 10 -18.35 -44.46 -0.66
CA ASN A 10 -17.75 -44.05 -1.96
C ASN A 10 -17.82 -42.53 -2.18
N MET A 11 -18.89 -41.88 -1.71
CA MET A 11 -19.00 -40.43 -1.75
C MET A 11 -17.98 -39.76 -0.82
N ALA A 12 -17.84 -40.27 0.41
CA ALA A 12 -16.84 -39.72 1.35
C ALA A 12 -15.40 -39.93 0.84
N LEU A 13 -15.08 -41.11 0.29
CA LEU A 13 -13.76 -41.37 -0.31
C LEU A 13 -13.48 -40.49 -1.51
N ALA A 14 -14.45 -40.30 -2.40
CA ALA A 14 -14.28 -39.41 -3.56
C ALA A 14 -14.07 -37.97 -3.12
N LEU A 15 -14.88 -37.46 -2.18
CA LEU A 15 -14.74 -36.10 -1.66
C LEU A 15 -13.38 -35.89 -0.98
N THR A 16 -12.98 -36.82 -0.12
CA THR A 16 -11.67 -36.76 0.54
C THR A 16 -10.53 -36.83 -0.47
N GLY A 17 -10.62 -37.71 -1.46
CA GLY A 17 -9.62 -37.83 -2.53
C GLY A 17 -9.46 -36.52 -3.32
N PHE A 18 -10.58 -35.92 -3.76
CA PHE A 18 -10.53 -34.61 -4.45
C PHE A 18 -9.98 -33.52 -3.55
N SER A 19 -10.37 -33.47 -2.27
CA SER A 19 -9.89 -32.45 -1.34
C SER A 19 -8.37 -32.56 -1.10
N VAL A 20 -7.85 -33.79 -0.95
CA VAL A 20 -6.41 -34.01 -0.78
C VAL A 20 -5.63 -33.64 -2.02
N ILE A 21 -6.12 -34.01 -3.22
CA ILE A 21 -5.48 -33.64 -4.48
C ILE A 21 -5.50 -32.12 -4.69
N ALA A 22 -6.65 -31.48 -4.51
CA ALA A 22 -6.80 -30.05 -4.66
C ALA A 22 -5.94 -29.27 -3.64
N GLY A 23 -5.97 -29.67 -2.37
CA GLY A 23 -5.15 -29.08 -1.32
C GLY A 23 -3.65 -29.27 -1.55
N GLY A 24 -3.24 -30.47 -2.00
CA GLY A 24 -1.86 -30.75 -2.36
C GLY A 24 -1.36 -29.90 -3.54
N LEU A 25 -2.17 -29.77 -4.60
CA LEU A 25 -1.85 -28.91 -5.74
C LEU A 25 -1.75 -27.45 -5.34
N LEU A 26 -2.71 -26.93 -4.58
CA LEU A 26 -2.68 -25.56 -4.08
C LEU A 26 -1.47 -25.27 -3.20
N GLY A 27 -1.15 -26.19 -2.27
CA GLY A 27 0.02 -26.08 -1.42
C GLY A 27 1.33 -26.11 -2.22
N TRP A 28 1.43 -26.98 -3.22
CA TRP A 28 2.59 -27.05 -4.11
C TRP A 28 2.76 -25.76 -4.93
N VAL A 29 1.68 -25.27 -5.57
CA VAL A 29 1.71 -24.01 -6.33
C VAL A 29 2.11 -22.86 -5.42
N ASN A 30 1.51 -22.73 -4.23
CA ASN A 30 1.86 -21.70 -3.26
C ASN A 30 3.35 -21.75 -2.89
N ASN A 31 3.89 -22.95 -2.63
CA ASN A 31 5.31 -23.11 -2.27
C ASN A 31 6.26 -22.70 -3.41
N VAL A 32 5.94 -23.03 -4.66
CA VAL A 32 6.75 -22.69 -5.83
C VAL A 32 6.66 -21.20 -6.18
N THR A 33 5.50 -20.56 -5.91
CA THR A 33 5.27 -19.16 -6.29
C THR A 33 5.60 -18.16 -5.18
N ALA A 34 5.74 -18.61 -3.93
CA ALA A 34 5.97 -17.73 -2.78
C ALA A 34 7.25 -16.89 -2.92
N GLU A 35 8.36 -17.53 -3.29
CA GLU A 35 9.66 -16.86 -3.42
C GLU A 35 9.69 -15.88 -4.61
N PRO A 36 9.28 -16.23 -5.84
CA PRO A 36 9.17 -15.27 -6.95
C PRO A 36 8.26 -14.09 -6.64
N ILE A 37 7.13 -14.32 -5.93
CA ILE A 37 6.22 -13.25 -5.52
C ILE A 37 6.91 -12.32 -4.50
N ALA A 38 7.62 -12.88 -3.52
CA ALA A 38 8.35 -12.07 -2.54
C ALA A 38 9.44 -11.20 -3.19
N GLN A 39 10.20 -11.76 -4.15
CA GLN A 39 11.22 -11.02 -4.90
C GLN A 39 10.58 -9.91 -5.78
N ALA A 40 9.48 -10.20 -6.45
CA ALA A 40 8.75 -9.22 -7.25
C ALA A 40 8.23 -8.06 -6.38
N ASN A 41 7.65 -8.37 -5.22
CA ASN A 41 7.15 -7.38 -4.27
C ASN A 41 8.28 -6.52 -3.69
N ALA A 42 9.43 -7.11 -3.36
CA ALA A 42 10.61 -6.37 -2.88
C ALA A 42 11.13 -5.39 -3.94
N LYS A 43 11.14 -5.82 -5.22
CA LYS A 43 11.53 -4.96 -6.33
C LYS A 43 10.53 -3.81 -6.53
N ILE A 44 9.22 -4.11 -6.55
CA ILE A 44 8.16 -3.09 -6.67
C ILE A 44 8.31 -2.05 -5.55
N LEU A 45 8.56 -2.50 -4.32
CA LEU A 45 8.75 -1.61 -3.19
C LEU A 45 10.00 -0.74 -3.35
N SER A 46 11.12 -1.31 -3.74
CA SER A 46 12.37 -0.55 -3.97
C SER A 46 12.20 0.49 -5.07
N ASP A 47 11.58 0.10 -6.20
CA ASP A 47 11.28 1.00 -7.31
C ASP A 47 10.31 2.12 -6.87
N ALA A 48 9.30 1.78 -6.07
CA ALA A 48 8.34 2.75 -5.53
C ALA A 48 9.01 3.74 -4.57
N ILE A 49 9.92 3.30 -3.69
CA ILE A 49 10.68 4.20 -2.80
C ILE A 49 11.50 5.20 -3.63
N ALA A 50 12.15 4.74 -4.69
CA ALA A 50 12.95 5.60 -5.56
C ALA A 50 12.09 6.66 -6.29
N VAL A 51 10.83 6.37 -6.56
CA VAL A 51 9.88 7.33 -7.14
C VAL A 51 9.43 8.37 -6.11
N VAL A 52 9.06 7.92 -4.89
CA VAL A 52 8.43 8.82 -3.90
C VAL A 52 9.43 9.65 -3.10
N VAL A 53 10.70 9.19 -2.98
CA VAL A 53 11.80 9.96 -2.37
C VAL A 53 13.04 9.82 -3.25
N PRO A 54 13.18 10.62 -4.31
CA PRO A 54 14.29 10.46 -5.25
C PRO A 54 15.62 10.96 -4.66
N GLY A 55 16.73 10.33 -5.09
CA GLY A 55 18.07 10.86 -4.86
C GLY A 55 18.79 10.33 -3.61
N PHE A 56 18.27 9.33 -2.92
CA PHE A 56 18.95 8.64 -1.83
C PHE A 56 20.13 7.77 -2.33
N ASP A 57 21.06 7.47 -1.43
CA ASP A 57 22.23 6.62 -1.68
C ASP A 57 22.31 5.39 -0.73
N ASN A 58 21.39 5.30 0.23
CA ASN A 58 21.22 4.13 1.09
C ASN A 58 20.25 3.09 0.46
N ASN A 59 19.97 1.99 1.16
CA ASN A 59 18.98 0.99 0.77
C ASN A 59 17.81 0.96 1.76
N PRO A 60 16.83 1.88 1.67
CA PRO A 60 15.76 1.99 2.66
C PRO A 60 14.90 0.74 2.78
N ALA A 61 14.74 -0.03 1.68
CA ALA A 61 13.90 -1.22 1.63
C ALA A 61 14.42 -2.37 2.52
N GLU A 62 15.74 -2.42 2.80
CA GLU A 62 16.34 -3.48 3.62
C GLU A 62 16.17 -3.26 5.13
N ALA A 63 15.98 -2.02 5.57
CA ALA A 63 15.88 -1.68 6.98
C ALA A 63 14.64 -0.82 7.30
N PRO A 64 13.42 -1.37 7.12
CA PRO A 64 12.21 -0.65 7.47
C PRO A 64 12.11 -0.45 8.99
N GLU A 65 11.77 0.75 9.41
CA GLU A 65 11.37 1.01 10.78
C GLU A 65 9.87 0.77 10.93
N SER A 66 9.45 0.15 12.04
CA SER A 66 8.04 -0.02 12.35
C SER A 66 7.63 0.98 13.42
N VAL A 67 6.58 1.74 13.14
CA VAL A 67 5.98 2.69 14.10
C VAL A 67 4.53 2.29 14.31
N GLU A 68 4.12 2.22 15.56
CA GLU A 68 2.74 1.92 15.94
C GLU A 68 1.99 3.23 16.21
N VAL A 69 0.86 3.41 15.52
CA VAL A 69 -0.04 4.54 15.71
C VAL A 69 -1.46 3.99 15.84
N GLU A 70 -2.13 4.31 16.94
CA GLU A 70 -3.49 3.85 17.23
C GLU A 70 -3.68 2.31 17.12
N GLY A 71 -2.67 1.52 17.48
CA GLY A 71 -2.72 0.05 17.40
C GLY A 71 -2.50 -0.51 15.99
N VAL A 72 -2.13 0.33 15.02
CA VAL A 72 -1.75 -0.08 13.67
C VAL A 72 -0.25 0.12 13.46
N SER A 73 0.42 -0.91 12.95
CA SER A 73 1.85 -0.86 12.63
C SER A 73 2.06 -0.34 11.21
N TYR A 74 2.87 0.71 11.07
CA TYR A 74 3.27 1.32 9.80
C TYR A 74 4.74 1.05 9.55
N LYS A 75 5.09 0.80 8.28
CA LYS A 75 6.49 0.67 7.84
C LYS A 75 6.98 1.99 7.28
N ILE A 76 8.13 2.43 7.75
CA ILE A 76 8.78 3.66 7.35
C ILE A 76 10.16 3.35 6.80
N TYR A 77 10.44 3.85 5.62
CA TYR A 77 11.67 3.65 4.86
C TYR A 77 12.44 4.97 4.82
N LYS A 78 13.47 5.12 5.64
CA LYS A 78 14.28 6.34 5.72
C LYS A 78 15.25 6.44 4.55
N ALA A 79 15.16 7.52 3.82
CA ALA A 79 16.06 7.86 2.73
C ALA A 79 17.13 8.85 3.20
N THR A 80 18.39 8.51 2.96
CA THR A 80 19.54 9.35 3.28
C THR A 80 20.41 9.55 2.05
N LYS A 81 21.16 10.66 2.05
CA LYS A 81 22.16 10.98 1.03
C LYS A 81 23.39 11.55 1.68
N GLY A 82 24.54 10.88 1.49
CA GLY A 82 25.77 11.27 2.18
C GLY A 82 25.67 11.21 3.71
N GLY A 83 24.76 10.39 4.24
CA GLY A 83 24.46 10.28 5.67
C GLY A 83 23.44 11.30 6.21
N GLU A 84 23.02 12.29 5.41
CA GLU A 84 21.98 13.24 5.79
C GLU A 84 20.57 12.68 5.45
N PHE A 85 19.60 12.92 6.32
CA PHE A 85 18.22 12.55 6.10
C PHE A 85 17.59 13.49 5.04
N ILE A 86 17.08 12.91 3.94
CA ILE A 86 16.46 13.65 2.85
C ILE A 86 14.95 13.44 2.75
N GLY A 87 14.41 12.48 3.49
CA GLY A 87 13.00 12.17 3.52
C GLY A 87 12.72 10.73 3.91
N ALA A 88 11.46 10.39 4.00
CA ALA A 88 11.04 9.02 4.27
C ALA A 88 9.83 8.63 3.44
N ALA A 89 9.77 7.36 3.03
CA ALA A 89 8.59 6.77 2.44
C ALA A 89 7.81 5.97 3.50
N VAL A 90 6.51 6.14 3.57
CA VAL A 90 5.64 5.49 4.56
C VAL A 90 4.58 4.65 3.85
N GLU A 91 4.52 3.38 4.22
CA GLU A 91 3.49 2.44 3.74
C GLU A 91 2.24 2.59 4.60
N SER A 92 1.10 2.82 3.96
CA SER A 92 -0.20 2.93 4.61
C SER A 92 -1.30 2.30 3.77
N SER A 93 -2.42 1.96 4.39
CA SER A 93 -3.57 1.43 3.67
C SER A 93 -4.90 1.96 4.21
N SER A 94 -5.91 1.88 3.36
CA SER A 94 -7.29 2.19 3.71
C SER A 94 -8.25 1.35 2.86
N MET A 95 -9.48 1.17 3.34
CA MET A 95 -10.50 0.44 2.60
C MET A 95 -11.13 1.35 1.54
N GLY A 96 -10.91 1.01 0.28
CA GLY A 96 -11.49 1.66 -0.89
C GLY A 96 -12.87 1.12 -1.24
N PHE A 97 -13.31 1.34 -2.48
CA PHE A 97 -14.57 0.81 -2.98
C PHE A 97 -14.47 -0.68 -3.33
N GLY A 98 -13.42 -1.08 -4.03
CA GLY A 98 -13.21 -2.46 -4.48
C GLY A 98 -12.47 -3.35 -3.47
N GLY A 99 -11.93 -2.78 -2.40
CA GLY A 99 -11.15 -3.48 -1.39
C GLY A 99 -10.05 -2.60 -0.79
N GLU A 100 -9.06 -3.24 -0.17
CA GLU A 100 -7.92 -2.53 0.39
C GLU A 100 -7.11 -1.83 -0.70
N LEU A 101 -6.77 -0.57 -0.42
CA LEU A 101 -5.92 0.28 -1.24
C LEU A 101 -4.66 0.58 -0.42
N LYS A 102 -3.51 0.13 -0.89
CA LYS A 102 -2.21 0.30 -0.23
C LYS A 102 -1.37 1.31 -0.98
N VAL A 103 -0.88 2.31 -0.26
CA VAL A 103 -0.08 3.41 -0.81
C VAL A 103 1.27 3.50 -0.10
N LEU A 104 2.27 3.95 -0.83
CA LEU A 104 3.53 4.43 -0.32
C LEU A 104 3.58 5.94 -0.54
N VAL A 105 3.80 6.71 0.50
CA VAL A 105 3.84 8.18 0.44
C VAL A 105 5.23 8.66 0.86
N GLY A 106 5.86 9.44 0.02
CA GLY A 106 7.15 10.08 0.31
C GLY A 106 6.96 11.45 0.93
N PHE A 107 7.64 11.70 2.04
CA PHE A 107 7.68 12.98 2.74
C PHE A 107 9.09 13.54 2.78
N ASP A 108 9.22 14.84 2.60
CA ASP A 108 10.46 15.57 2.83
C ASP A 108 10.68 15.80 4.35
N PRO A 109 11.86 16.34 4.77
CA PRO A 109 12.13 16.61 6.19
C PRO A 109 11.13 17.58 6.85
N GLU A 110 10.46 18.43 6.09
CA GLU A 110 9.42 19.36 6.58
C GLU A 110 8.03 18.71 6.65
N GLY A 111 7.88 17.45 6.22
CA GLY A 111 6.61 16.73 6.20
C GLY A 111 5.71 17.06 5.01
N LYS A 112 6.24 17.69 3.98
CA LYS A 112 5.50 17.90 2.72
C LYS A 112 5.56 16.64 1.87
N ILE A 113 4.49 16.35 1.17
CA ILE A 113 4.41 15.21 0.25
C ILE A 113 5.29 15.48 -0.96
N ILE A 114 6.30 14.61 -1.18
CA ILE A 114 7.13 14.66 -2.40
C ILE A 114 6.36 14.03 -3.55
N ASP A 115 5.95 12.77 -3.38
CA ASP A 115 5.18 11.98 -4.33
C ASP A 115 4.55 10.77 -3.62
N TYR A 116 3.77 9.98 -4.33
CA TYR A 116 3.22 8.73 -3.83
C TYR A 116 3.28 7.62 -4.89
N SER A 117 3.14 6.39 -4.46
CA SER A 117 2.99 5.22 -5.34
C SER A 117 1.89 4.32 -4.81
N LEU A 118 1.02 3.84 -5.70
CA LEU A 118 0.03 2.81 -5.37
C LEU A 118 0.71 1.44 -5.42
N LEU A 119 0.87 0.78 -4.25
CA LEU A 119 1.50 -0.54 -4.17
C LEU A 119 0.54 -1.65 -4.58
N SER A 120 -0.72 -1.55 -4.15
CA SER A 120 -1.77 -2.50 -4.54
C SER A 120 -3.17 -1.89 -4.36
N HIS A 121 -4.11 -2.35 -5.17
CA HIS A 121 -5.52 -1.99 -5.05
C HIS A 121 -6.42 -3.02 -5.76
N SER A 122 -7.67 -3.09 -5.36
CA SER A 122 -8.72 -3.89 -6.02
C SER A 122 -9.80 -3.00 -6.66
N GLU A 123 -9.47 -1.75 -6.97
CA GLU A 123 -10.39 -0.76 -7.50
C GLU A 123 -10.80 -1.05 -8.95
N THR A 124 -11.97 -0.57 -9.34
CA THR A 124 -12.51 -0.74 -10.69
C THR A 124 -11.60 -0.08 -11.73
N PRO A 125 -11.18 -0.82 -12.79
CA PRO A 125 -10.42 -0.28 -13.90
C PRO A 125 -11.10 0.93 -14.55
N GLY A 126 -10.33 1.98 -14.85
CA GLY A 126 -10.82 3.21 -15.47
C GLY A 126 -11.61 4.15 -14.54
N LEU A 127 -11.89 3.73 -13.31
CA LEU A 127 -12.54 4.51 -12.25
C LEU A 127 -11.58 4.71 -11.08
N GLY A 128 -11.71 3.95 -10.01
CA GLY A 128 -10.86 4.04 -8.82
C GLY A 128 -9.38 3.77 -9.09
N SER A 129 -9.05 2.93 -10.07
CA SER A 129 -7.66 2.69 -10.51
C SER A 129 -6.93 3.95 -10.99
N LYS A 130 -7.66 5.02 -11.38
CA LYS A 130 -7.07 6.32 -11.71
C LYS A 130 -6.35 6.97 -10.52
N ALA A 131 -6.56 6.51 -9.30
CA ALA A 131 -5.83 7.00 -8.13
C ALA A 131 -4.31 6.89 -8.28
N ALA A 132 -3.81 6.00 -9.14
CA ALA A 132 -2.38 5.88 -9.45
C ALA A 132 -1.77 7.17 -10.03
N GLU A 133 -2.58 8.00 -10.73
CA GLU A 133 -2.10 9.19 -11.44
C GLU A 133 -2.86 10.46 -11.06
N TRP A 134 -4.09 10.34 -10.55
CA TRP A 134 -5.00 11.46 -10.34
C TRP A 134 -4.48 12.52 -9.35
N PHE A 135 -3.72 12.06 -8.35
CA PHE A 135 -3.20 12.90 -7.26
C PHE A 135 -1.73 13.26 -7.45
N LYS A 136 -1.15 12.92 -8.60
CA LYS A 136 0.23 13.26 -8.98
C LYS A 136 0.38 14.75 -9.31
N LYS A 137 1.62 15.21 -9.31
CA LYS A 137 1.99 16.58 -9.65
C LYS A 137 1.38 17.04 -10.98
N GLY A 138 0.67 18.16 -10.93
CA GLY A 138 0.02 18.74 -12.10
C GLY A 138 -1.30 18.09 -12.51
N ALA A 139 -1.74 17.03 -11.84
CA ALA A 139 -3.06 16.44 -12.05
C ALA A 139 -4.15 17.21 -11.29
N LYS A 140 -5.43 16.90 -11.57
CA LYS A 140 -6.57 17.66 -10.98
C LYS A 140 -6.63 17.56 -9.45
N GLY A 141 -6.27 16.44 -8.88
CA GLY A 141 -6.26 16.20 -7.44
C GLY A 141 -4.89 16.32 -6.81
N ASP A 142 -3.95 17.04 -7.41
CA ASP A 142 -2.55 17.15 -6.99
C ASP A 142 -2.39 17.39 -5.48
N ILE A 143 -1.67 16.47 -4.83
CA ILE A 143 -1.35 16.55 -3.39
C ILE A 143 0.14 16.84 -3.14
N THR A 144 0.96 16.94 -4.19
CA THR A 144 2.41 17.16 -4.03
C THR A 144 2.69 18.56 -3.44
N GLY A 145 3.65 18.62 -2.54
CA GLY A 145 3.98 19.86 -1.82
C GLY A 145 3.01 20.23 -0.70
N LYS A 146 1.86 19.54 -0.56
CA LYS A 146 0.95 19.76 0.56
C LYS A 146 1.52 19.10 1.83
N ASN A 147 1.26 19.71 2.98
CA ASN A 147 1.61 19.18 4.29
C ASN A 147 0.34 18.79 5.05
N PRO A 148 0.06 17.47 5.24
CA PRO A 148 -1.11 17.03 5.97
C PRO A 148 -1.14 17.47 7.44
N GLY A 149 0.03 17.84 8.01
CA GLY A 149 0.13 18.38 9.36
C GLY A 149 -0.40 19.79 9.53
N GLU A 150 -0.41 20.59 8.48
CA GLU A 150 -1.02 21.92 8.46
C GLU A 150 -2.54 21.84 8.26
N LYS A 151 -2.96 20.98 7.34
CA LYS A 151 -4.36 20.73 7.03
C LYS A 151 -4.54 19.30 6.53
N ALA A 152 -5.33 18.51 7.23
CA ALA A 152 -5.67 17.16 6.79
C ALA A 152 -6.28 17.17 5.38
N LEU A 153 -5.80 16.28 4.53
CA LEU A 153 -6.25 16.20 3.15
C LEU A 153 -7.66 15.60 3.08
N THR A 154 -8.57 16.33 2.48
CA THR A 154 -9.95 15.90 2.25
C THR A 154 -10.41 16.34 0.85
N VAL A 155 -11.40 15.61 0.31
CA VAL A 155 -11.92 15.94 -1.01
C VAL A 155 -12.73 17.24 -0.97
N SER A 156 -12.75 18.00 -2.07
CA SER A 156 -13.51 19.27 -2.21
C SER A 156 -14.99 19.12 -1.89
N LYS A 157 -15.59 17.95 -2.16
CA LYS A 157 -16.97 17.65 -1.78
C LYS A 157 -17.24 17.60 -0.27
N ASP A 158 -16.20 17.40 0.52
CA ASP A 158 -16.28 17.32 1.99
C ASP A 158 -15.66 18.59 2.65
N GLY A 159 -15.52 19.67 1.88
CA GLY A 159 -14.97 20.95 2.36
C GLY A 159 -13.44 21.03 2.30
N GLY A 160 -12.77 20.07 1.70
CA GLY A 160 -11.33 20.10 1.45
C GLY A 160 -10.95 20.83 0.17
N ASP A 161 -9.72 20.64 -0.24
CA ASP A 161 -9.09 21.30 -1.40
C ASP A 161 -8.52 20.32 -2.42
N VAL A 162 -8.86 19.02 -2.32
CA VAL A 162 -8.42 17.99 -3.27
C VAL A 162 -9.58 17.55 -4.14
N ASP A 163 -9.41 17.61 -5.45
CA ASP A 163 -10.43 17.17 -6.38
C ASP A 163 -10.54 15.64 -6.41
N ALA A 164 -11.77 15.14 -6.16
CA ALA A 164 -12.04 13.72 -6.22
C ALA A 164 -12.03 13.20 -7.66
N ILE A 165 -11.66 11.94 -7.83
CA ILE A 165 -11.79 11.20 -9.09
C ILE A 165 -13.27 11.17 -9.48
N THR A 166 -13.59 11.57 -10.71
CA THR A 166 -14.96 11.53 -11.22
C THR A 166 -15.52 10.10 -11.14
N ALA A 167 -16.70 9.96 -10.56
CA ALA A 167 -17.41 8.70 -10.30
C ALA A 167 -16.67 7.72 -9.35
N SER A 168 -15.62 8.17 -8.62
CA SER A 168 -14.86 7.36 -7.65
C SER A 168 -14.54 8.12 -6.38
N THR A 169 -15.53 8.82 -5.82
CA THR A 169 -15.36 9.64 -4.60
C THR A 169 -15.00 8.78 -3.38
N ILE A 170 -15.52 7.55 -3.28
CA ILE A 170 -15.19 6.61 -2.18
C ILE A 170 -13.70 6.26 -2.22
N THR A 171 -13.19 5.88 -3.39
CA THR A 171 -11.74 5.60 -3.57
C THR A 171 -10.89 6.83 -3.27
N SER A 172 -11.32 8.03 -3.70
CA SER A 172 -10.60 9.27 -3.42
C SER A 172 -10.52 9.57 -1.92
N ARG A 173 -11.61 9.39 -1.19
CA ARG A 173 -11.63 9.52 0.28
C ARG A 173 -10.70 8.52 0.93
N ALA A 174 -10.77 7.25 0.53
CA ALA A 174 -9.92 6.19 1.05
C ALA A 174 -8.43 6.49 0.81
N PHE A 175 -8.08 6.95 -0.39
CA PHE A 175 -6.72 7.35 -0.73
C PHE A 175 -6.22 8.47 0.20
N LEU A 176 -6.99 9.55 0.37
CA LEU A 176 -6.59 10.66 1.24
C LEU A 176 -6.53 10.27 2.71
N VAL A 177 -7.41 9.37 3.18
CA VAL A 177 -7.31 8.80 4.53
C VAL A 177 -6.01 8.03 4.70
N ALA A 178 -5.61 7.21 3.72
CA ALA A 178 -4.34 6.50 3.78
C ALA A 178 -3.14 7.47 3.80
N VAL A 179 -3.18 8.55 3.01
CA VAL A 179 -2.13 9.58 3.00
C VAL A 179 -2.03 10.30 4.34
N ASN A 180 -3.16 10.69 4.94
CA ASN A 180 -3.16 11.33 6.27
C ASN A 180 -2.61 10.39 7.36
N LYS A 181 -2.97 9.12 7.36
CA LYS A 181 -2.43 8.11 8.27
C LYS A 181 -0.92 7.89 8.09
N ALA A 182 -0.45 7.88 6.82
CA ALA A 182 0.98 7.82 6.54
C ALA A 182 1.72 9.02 7.17
N PHE A 183 1.15 10.20 7.10
CA PHE A 183 1.73 11.39 7.72
C PHE A 183 1.75 11.31 9.25
N GLU A 184 0.70 10.81 9.88
CA GLU A 184 0.67 10.60 11.34
C GLU A 184 1.78 9.64 11.79
N ALA A 185 2.00 8.55 11.05
CA ALA A 185 3.10 7.63 11.31
C ALA A 185 4.47 8.30 11.12
N TYR A 186 4.64 9.09 10.05
CA TYR A 186 5.84 9.87 9.79
C TYR A 186 6.17 10.83 10.95
N LYS A 187 5.18 11.60 11.41
CA LYS A 187 5.32 12.55 12.52
C LYS A 187 5.71 11.87 13.83
N ASN A 188 5.07 10.75 14.16
CA ASN A 188 5.37 10.00 15.38
C ASN A 188 6.79 9.41 15.38
N GLN A 189 7.31 9.03 14.20
CA GLN A 189 8.71 8.61 14.07
C GLN A 189 9.67 9.76 14.35
N SER A 190 9.41 10.95 13.78
CA SER A 190 10.26 12.13 13.97
C SER A 190 10.33 12.54 15.45
N ALA A 191 9.20 12.49 16.16
CA ALA A 191 9.16 12.78 17.60
C ALA A 191 9.96 11.78 18.43
N ASN A 192 9.98 10.49 18.08
CA ASN A 192 10.75 9.46 18.78
C ASN A 192 12.27 9.58 18.56
N ASN A 193 12.71 10.22 17.49
CA ASN A 193 14.13 10.42 17.20
C ASN A 193 14.71 11.66 17.93
N GLU A 194 13.90 12.65 18.25
CA GLU A 194 14.33 13.84 19.01
C GLU A 194 14.45 13.57 20.52
N THR A 195 13.92 12.44 21.01
CA THR A 195 13.90 12.07 22.45
C THR A 195 15.02 11.09 22.81
N LYS A 196 15.91 10.73 21.90
CA LYS A 196 17.11 9.88 22.11
C LYS A 196 18.38 10.67 21.95
#